data_a9dacc68ad5d2bd0fb7a7a100ff26dc7
#
_entry.id   a9dacc68ad5d2bd0fb7a7a100ff26dc7
#
_cell.length_a   1.000
_cell.length_b   1.000
_cell.length_c   1.000
_cell.angle_alpha   90.00
_cell.angle_beta   90.00
_cell.angle_gamma   90.00
#
_symmetry.space_group_name_H-M   'P 1'
#
loop_
_entity.id
_entity.type
_entity.pdbx_description
1 polymer ?
#
loop_
_entity_poly.entity_id
_entity_poly.type
_entity_poly.pdbx_seq_one_letter_code
_entity_poly.pdbx_strand_id
1 'polypeptide(L)'
;MKVHGLLLQRHNGSREERRHDGRVAVDRRNTRWCSDALEIACDNGEKVRVAFALDCCDREAMGHVATTGGITAEDIRDLMVATVEHRFGPVNRLASPIEWLSDNGSPYVAHDTRRFARDIGLVPRTTPVSSPQSNGMAEAFVRTLKRDYVRVNPTPDARTVIEQLPRWLTHYN
;
A
#
# COMPACT_ATOMS: atom_id res chain seq x y z
N MET A 1 -58.40 0.09 8.75
CA MET A 1 -57.55 -1.10 8.80
C MET A 1 -56.20 -0.65 9.37
N LYS A 2 -55.90 -1.00 10.61
CA LYS A 2 -54.59 -0.74 11.23
C LYS A 2 -53.66 -1.87 10.82
N VAL A 3 -52.63 -1.56 10.05
CA VAL A 3 -51.58 -2.50 9.67
C VAL A 3 -50.45 -2.38 10.70
N HIS A 4 -50.11 -3.51 11.25
CA HIS A 4 -49.17 -3.75 12.34
C HIS A 4 -47.82 -3.13 12.12
N GLY A 5 -47.32 -2.41 13.15
CA GLY A 5 -46.00 -1.80 13.18
C GLY A 5 -44.87 -2.80 13.20
N LEU A 6 -44.32 -3.05 12.03
CA LEU A 6 -42.97 -3.61 11.85
C LEU A 6 -42.08 -2.52 11.29
N LEU A 7 -41.86 -1.46 12.06
CA LEU A 7 -40.76 -0.57 11.85
C LEU A 7 -39.52 -1.20 12.51
N LEU A 8 -38.64 -1.73 11.68
CA LEU A 8 -37.28 -2.07 12.09
C LEU A 8 -36.69 -0.81 12.74
N GLN A 9 -36.34 -0.91 14.02
CA GLN A 9 -35.58 0.14 14.68
C GLN A 9 -34.30 0.41 13.86
N ARG A 10 -34.16 1.63 13.38
CA ARG A 10 -32.91 2.11 12.84
C ARG A 10 -31.88 2.01 13.95
N HIS A 11 -30.94 1.10 13.80
CA HIS A 11 -29.71 1.09 14.59
C HIS A 11 -28.97 2.40 14.29
N ASN A 12 -29.19 3.40 15.11
CA ASN A 12 -28.30 4.56 15.22
C ASN A 12 -27.05 4.09 15.98
N GLY A 13 -26.26 3.25 15.36
CA GLY A 13 -24.87 3.13 15.72
C GLY A 13 -24.24 4.49 15.40
N SER A 14 -23.88 5.24 16.42
CA SER A 14 -23.07 6.45 16.27
C SER A 14 -21.80 6.04 15.56
N ARG A 15 -21.77 6.27 14.26
CA ARG A 15 -20.56 6.23 13.47
C ARG A 15 -19.74 7.41 14.00
N GLU A 16 -18.69 7.15 14.78
CA GLU A 16 -17.66 8.16 15.00
C GLU A 16 -17.33 8.74 13.66
N GLU A 17 -17.60 10.03 13.46
CA GLU A 17 -17.13 10.80 12.31
C GLU A 17 -15.61 10.73 12.30
N ARG A 18 -15.06 9.75 11.60
CA ARG A 18 -13.66 9.76 11.23
C ARG A 18 -13.48 10.91 10.26
N ARG A 19 -13.11 12.06 10.79
CA ARG A 19 -12.67 13.21 9.99
C ARG A 19 -11.46 12.77 9.19
N HIS A 20 -11.69 12.36 7.96
CA HIS A 20 -10.65 12.31 6.96
C HIS A 20 -10.43 13.74 6.50
N ASP A 21 -9.28 14.28 6.83
CA ASP A 21 -8.81 15.57 6.31
C ASP A 21 -8.46 15.52 4.81
N GLY A 22 -8.62 14.36 4.16
CA GLY A 22 -8.35 14.15 2.73
C GLY A 22 -6.86 14.27 2.35
N ARG A 23 -5.99 14.60 3.30
CA ARG A 23 -4.57 14.86 3.05
C ARG A 23 -3.76 13.60 3.31
N VAL A 24 -3.17 13.01 2.26
CA VAL A 24 -2.26 11.86 2.37
C VAL A 24 -0.87 12.32 2.81
N ALA A 25 -0.39 13.42 2.25
CA ALA A 25 0.92 13.99 2.58
C ALA A 25 0.98 14.44 4.06
N VAL A 26 2.11 14.19 4.69
CA VAL A 26 2.43 14.60 6.06
C VAL A 26 3.68 15.47 6.08
N ASP A 27 3.82 16.29 7.12
CA ASP A 27 4.91 17.28 7.19
C ASP A 27 6.22 16.69 7.75
N ARG A 28 6.19 15.44 8.24
CA ARG A 28 7.35 14.78 8.85
C ARG A 28 7.51 13.36 8.31
N ARG A 29 8.76 12.99 8.00
CA ARG A 29 9.14 11.62 7.65
C ARG A 29 8.72 10.63 8.74
N ASN A 30 8.44 9.41 8.33
CA ASN A 30 8.09 8.31 9.23
C ASN A 30 6.86 8.59 10.12
N THR A 31 5.94 9.42 9.65
CA THR A 31 4.62 9.61 10.26
C THR A 31 3.58 8.73 9.60
N ARG A 32 3.60 8.67 8.27
CA ARG A 32 2.70 7.86 7.45
C ARG A 32 3.44 7.33 6.24
N TRP A 33 3.29 6.06 6.01
CA TRP A 33 3.71 5.37 4.80
C TRP A 33 2.49 4.92 4.03
N CYS A 34 2.52 4.98 2.72
CA CYS A 34 1.47 4.44 1.87
C CYS A 34 1.97 3.26 1.06
N SER A 35 1.10 2.28 0.85
CA SER A 35 1.38 1.07 0.09
C SER A 35 0.24 0.79 -0.87
N ASP A 36 0.60 0.33 -2.07
CA ASP A 36 -0.31 -0.07 -3.12
C ASP A 36 0.36 -1.14 -4.00
N ALA A 37 -0.37 -1.65 -4.98
CA ALA A 37 0.16 -2.61 -5.94
C ALA A 37 -0.11 -2.18 -7.37
N LEU A 38 0.80 -2.56 -8.26
CA LEU A 38 0.65 -2.36 -9.70
C LEU A 38 0.93 -3.64 -10.48
N GLU A 39 0.43 -3.71 -11.71
CA GLU A 39 0.72 -4.77 -12.65
C GLU A 39 1.52 -4.21 -13.84
N ILE A 40 2.58 -4.93 -14.22
CA ILE A 40 3.41 -4.69 -15.39
C ILE A 40 3.21 -5.88 -16.33
N ALA A 41 2.74 -5.62 -17.55
CA ALA A 41 2.64 -6.63 -18.59
C ALA A 41 3.99 -6.75 -19.31
N CYS A 42 4.43 -7.99 -19.57
CA CYS A 42 5.62 -8.32 -20.34
C CYS A 42 5.29 -8.62 -21.79
N ASP A 43 6.28 -8.48 -22.66
CA ASP A 43 6.12 -8.70 -24.12
C ASP A 43 5.75 -10.15 -24.46
N ASN A 44 6.19 -11.11 -23.65
CA ASN A 44 5.85 -12.53 -23.79
C ASN A 44 4.46 -12.92 -23.22
N GLY A 45 3.69 -11.94 -22.71
CA GLY A 45 2.36 -12.15 -22.13
C GLY A 45 2.36 -12.45 -20.63
N GLU A 46 3.52 -12.61 -20.00
CA GLU A 46 3.61 -12.72 -18.55
C GLU A 46 3.24 -11.39 -17.88
N LYS A 47 2.95 -11.45 -16.58
CA LYS A 47 2.62 -10.28 -15.78
C LYS A 47 3.42 -10.31 -14.50
N VAL A 48 3.98 -9.16 -14.14
CA VAL A 48 4.62 -8.94 -12.84
C VAL A 48 3.72 -8.05 -12.00
N ARG A 49 3.39 -8.51 -10.81
CA ARG A 49 2.67 -7.72 -9.80
C ARG A 49 3.67 -7.24 -8.78
N VAL A 50 3.63 -5.96 -8.51
CA VAL A 50 4.57 -5.28 -7.62
C VAL A 50 3.79 -4.57 -6.54
N ALA A 51 3.96 -4.98 -5.28
CA ALA A 51 3.56 -4.20 -4.13
C ALA A 51 4.73 -3.31 -3.69
N PHE A 52 4.46 -2.08 -3.30
CA PHE A 52 5.47 -1.10 -2.92
C PHE A 52 5.06 -0.27 -1.72
N ALA A 53 6.02 0.38 -1.09
CA ALA A 53 5.78 1.30 0.03
C ALA A 53 6.54 2.62 -0.16
N LEU A 54 5.86 3.73 0.12
CA LEU A 54 6.39 5.10 0.03
C LEU A 54 6.21 5.82 1.37
N ASP A 55 7.14 6.68 1.73
CA ASP A 55 6.91 7.66 2.79
C ASP A 55 6.04 8.82 2.26
N CYS A 56 4.99 9.17 2.99
CA CYS A 56 4.05 10.22 2.57
C CYS A 56 4.60 11.65 2.75
N CYS A 57 5.78 11.83 3.33
CA CYS A 57 6.44 13.12 3.45
C CYS A 57 7.38 13.38 2.27
N ASP A 58 8.39 12.53 2.09
CA ASP A 58 9.47 12.74 1.11
C ASP A 58 9.28 11.94 -0.19
N ARG A 59 8.30 11.05 -0.23
CA ARG A 59 7.97 10.17 -1.37
C ARG A 59 9.03 9.13 -1.71
N GLU A 60 9.95 8.86 -0.81
CA GLU A 60 10.96 7.82 -0.98
C GLU A 60 10.30 6.45 -1.14
N ALA A 61 10.68 5.72 -2.18
CA ALA A 61 10.28 4.32 -2.39
C ALA A 61 11.18 3.41 -1.54
N MET A 62 10.63 2.94 -0.41
CA MET A 62 11.42 2.27 0.64
C MET A 62 11.47 0.75 0.50
N GLY A 63 10.53 0.16 -0.21
CA GLY A 63 10.49 -1.28 -0.37
C GLY A 63 9.55 -1.72 -1.49
N HIS A 64 9.77 -2.92 -1.99
CA HIS A 64 8.88 -3.57 -2.93
C HIS A 64 8.96 -5.09 -2.79
N VAL A 65 7.89 -5.76 -3.19
CA VAL A 65 7.82 -7.21 -3.43
C VAL A 65 7.26 -7.40 -4.82
N ALA A 66 7.85 -8.29 -5.60
CA ALA A 66 7.44 -8.56 -6.98
C ALA A 66 7.21 -10.05 -7.19
N THR A 67 6.10 -10.40 -7.84
CA THR A 67 5.70 -11.78 -8.11
C THR A 67 5.00 -11.91 -9.46
N THR A 68 5.03 -13.09 -10.06
CA THR A 68 4.23 -13.44 -11.24
C THR A 68 2.83 -13.94 -10.85
N GLY A 69 2.63 -14.30 -9.59
CA GLY A 69 1.34 -14.68 -9.01
C GLY A 69 0.50 -13.50 -8.53
N GLY A 70 -0.53 -13.77 -7.76
CA GLY A 70 -1.26 -12.76 -7.00
C GLY A 70 -0.46 -12.30 -5.79
N ILE A 71 -0.55 -11.01 -5.43
CA ILE A 71 0.02 -10.53 -4.17
C ILE A 71 -0.74 -11.18 -3.00
N THR A 72 0.01 -11.80 -2.12
CA THR A 72 -0.51 -12.51 -0.94
C THR A 72 -0.38 -11.67 0.33
N ALA A 73 -1.03 -12.13 1.41
CA ALA A 73 -0.87 -11.51 2.72
C ALA A 73 0.57 -11.67 3.27
N GLU A 74 1.29 -12.71 2.86
CA GLU A 74 2.71 -12.93 3.18
C GLU A 74 3.58 -11.90 2.47
N ASP A 75 3.39 -11.69 1.17
CA ASP A 75 4.09 -10.66 0.41
C ASP A 75 3.94 -9.27 1.03
N ILE A 76 2.76 -8.94 1.56
CA ILE A 76 2.55 -7.64 2.24
C ILE A 76 3.28 -7.59 3.58
N ARG A 77 3.36 -8.68 4.33
CA ARG A 77 4.17 -8.72 5.57
C ARG A 77 5.67 -8.59 5.26
N ASP A 78 6.16 -9.25 4.22
CA ASP A 78 7.55 -9.14 3.77
C ASP A 78 7.86 -7.70 3.32
N LEU A 79 6.94 -7.07 2.59
CA LEU A 79 7.05 -5.65 2.22
C LEU A 79 7.14 -4.74 3.47
N MET A 80 6.33 -4.99 4.50
CA MET A 80 6.39 -4.22 5.75
C MET A 80 7.75 -4.36 6.43
N VAL A 81 8.29 -5.59 6.52
CA VAL A 81 9.62 -5.85 7.08
C VAL A 81 10.69 -5.13 6.27
N ALA A 82 10.73 -5.33 4.96
CA ALA A 82 11.71 -4.71 4.08
C ALA A 82 11.68 -3.16 4.18
N THR A 83 10.48 -2.58 4.30
CA THR A 83 10.30 -1.13 4.48
C THR A 83 10.85 -0.63 5.81
N VAL A 84 10.58 -1.36 6.91
CA VAL A 84 11.10 -1.04 8.24
C VAL A 84 12.62 -1.15 8.26
N GLU A 85 13.16 -2.25 7.72
CA GLU A 85 14.62 -2.49 7.66
C GLU A 85 15.34 -1.46 6.79
N HIS A 86 14.76 -1.06 5.67
CA HIS A 86 15.31 -0.01 4.82
C HIS A 86 15.49 1.30 5.59
N ARG A 87 14.53 1.66 6.43
CA ARG A 87 14.51 2.96 7.11
C ARG A 87 15.25 2.97 8.46
N PHE A 88 15.24 1.86 9.17
CA PHE A 88 15.74 1.78 10.57
C PHE A 88 16.78 0.67 10.80
N GLY A 89 17.10 -0.11 9.77
CA GLY A 89 17.91 -1.32 9.93
C GLY A 89 17.13 -2.47 10.59
N PRO A 90 17.81 -3.54 10.97
CA PRO A 90 17.18 -4.73 11.56
C PRO A 90 16.67 -4.43 12.98
N VAL A 91 15.40 -4.12 13.09
CA VAL A 91 14.69 -3.88 14.34
C VAL A 91 13.47 -4.80 14.45
N ASN A 92 13.21 -5.34 15.63
CA ASN A 92 12.03 -6.19 15.86
C ASN A 92 10.74 -5.39 15.93
N ARG A 93 10.81 -4.12 16.35
CA ARG A 93 9.67 -3.23 16.50
C ARG A 93 10.11 -1.78 16.41
N LEU A 94 9.28 -0.95 15.80
CA LEU A 94 9.48 0.49 15.73
C LEU A 94 9.37 1.14 17.13
N ALA A 95 10.26 2.09 17.41
CA ALA A 95 10.25 2.84 18.66
C ALA A 95 9.05 3.81 18.75
N SER A 96 8.55 4.29 17.62
CA SER A 96 7.36 5.12 17.51
C SER A 96 6.43 4.57 16.45
N PRO A 97 5.11 4.60 16.67
CA PRO A 97 4.16 4.06 15.69
C PRO A 97 4.15 4.89 14.40
N ILE A 98 4.09 4.18 13.26
CA ILE A 98 3.98 4.79 11.92
C ILE A 98 2.68 4.30 11.28
N GLU A 99 1.89 5.20 10.71
CA GLU A 99 0.69 4.80 9.98
C GLU A 99 1.05 4.09 8.67
N TRP A 100 0.43 2.92 8.44
CA TRP A 100 0.51 2.17 7.20
C TRP A 100 -0.80 2.31 6.44
N LEU A 101 -0.82 3.20 5.46
CA LEU A 101 -2.00 3.50 4.65
C LEU A 101 -2.03 2.62 3.41
N SER A 102 -3.12 1.89 3.21
CA SER A 102 -3.34 1.07 2.01
C SER A 102 -4.79 1.16 1.55
N ASP A 103 -5.06 0.61 0.38
CA ASP A 103 -6.43 0.35 -0.05
C ASP A 103 -7.09 -0.77 0.79
N ASN A 104 -8.33 -1.16 0.41
CA ASN A 104 -9.05 -2.24 1.05
C ASN A 104 -8.79 -3.61 0.39
N GLY A 105 -7.69 -3.78 -0.33
CA GLY A 105 -7.29 -5.03 -0.96
C GLY A 105 -7.18 -6.17 0.06
N SER A 106 -7.63 -7.37 -0.31
CA SER A 106 -7.71 -8.52 0.61
C SER A 106 -6.37 -8.84 1.32
N PRO A 107 -5.17 -8.73 0.71
CA PRO A 107 -3.92 -8.98 1.39
C PRO A 107 -3.64 -7.98 2.53
N TYR A 108 -4.05 -6.74 2.36
CA TYR A 108 -3.84 -5.67 3.35
C TYR A 108 -4.81 -5.75 4.53
N VAL A 109 -6.06 -6.16 4.27
CA VAL A 109 -7.10 -6.22 5.32
C VAL A 109 -7.16 -7.54 6.06
N ALA A 110 -6.40 -8.55 5.63
CA ALA A 110 -6.30 -9.85 6.30
C ALA A 110 -5.95 -9.68 7.78
N HIS A 111 -6.62 -10.45 8.63
CA HIS A 111 -6.44 -10.36 10.08
C HIS A 111 -4.98 -10.49 10.51
N ASP A 112 -4.28 -11.49 9.95
CA ASP A 112 -2.88 -11.76 10.29
C ASP A 112 -1.94 -10.65 9.80
N THR A 113 -2.19 -10.05 8.63
CA THR A 113 -1.43 -8.89 8.14
C THR A 113 -1.59 -7.69 9.07
N ARG A 114 -2.82 -7.39 9.49
CA ARG A 114 -3.10 -6.28 10.41
C ARG A 114 -2.53 -6.51 11.80
N ARG A 115 -2.56 -7.75 12.28
CA ARG A 115 -1.95 -8.15 13.55
C ARG A 115 -0.44 -7.96 13.48
N PHE A 116 0.19 -8.55 12.48
CA PHE A 116 1.62 -8.45 12.25
C PHE A 116 2.10 -6.99 12.16
N ALA A 117 1.39 -6.15 11.40
CA ALA A 117 1.71 -4.73 11.31
C ALA A 117 1.79 -4.07 12.70
N ARG A 118 0.80 -4.32 13.58
CA ARG A 118 0.80 -3.77 14.94
C ARG A 118 1.94 -4.33 15.79
N ASP A 119 2.28 -5.60 15.61
CA ASP A 119 3.34 -6.27 16.37
C ASP A 119 4.71 -5.62 16.07
N ILE A 120 4.95 -5.19 14.82
CA ILE A 120 6.19 -4.47 14.44
C ILE A 120 6.10 -2.95 14.63
N GLY A 121 4.98 -2.41 15.12
CA GLY A 121 4.80 -0.99 15.42
C GLY A 121 4.17 -0.16 14.30
N LEU A 122 3.67 -0.77 13.22
CA LEU A 122 2.88 -0.10 12.21
C LEU A 122 1.41 -0.01 12.63
N VAL A 123 0.73 1.08 12.25
CA VAL A 123 -0.69 1.30 12.51
C VAL A 123 -1.47 1.20 11.20
N PRO A 124 -2.10 0.04 10.91
CA PRO A 124 -2.85 -0.14 9.68
C PRO A 124 -3.98 0.89 9.54
N ARG A 125 -4.01 1.59 8.41
CA ARG A 125 -5.06 2.51 7.99
C ARG A 125 -5.53 2.11 6.60
N THR A 126 -6.81 2.11 6.37
CA THR A 126 -7.37 1.88 5.04
C THR A 126 -8.01 3.14 4.52
N THR A 127 -7.85 3.38 3.22
CA THR A 127 -8.54 4.48 2.55
C THR A 127 -10.06 4.23 2.58
N PRO A 128 -10.89 5.26 2.78
CA PRO A 128 -12.33 5.10 2.67
C PRO A 128 -12.73 4.63 1.27
N VAL A 129 -13.73 3.78 1.20
CA VAL A 129 -14.36 3.39 -0.06
C VAL A 129 -14.86 4.66 -0.77
N SER A 130 -14.49 4.84 -2.04
CA SER A 130 -14.86 5.99 -2.87
C SER A 130 -14.18 7.33 -2.53
N SER A 131 -12.97 7.31 -1.95
CA SER A 131 -12.16 8.52 -1.76
C SER A 131 -10.93 8.52 -2.67
N PRO A 132 -11.02 8.98 -3.92
CA PRO A 132 -9.91 8.98 -4.87
C PRO A 132 -8.67 9.74 -4.37
N GLN A 133 -8.87 10.74 -3.53
CA GLN A 133 -7.79 11.58 -2.99
C GLN A 133 -6.92 10.85 -1.97
N SER A 134 -7.42 9.77 -1.37
CA SER A 134 -6.74 9.06 -0.29
C SER A 134 -5.60 8.15 -0.77
N ASN A 135 -5.44 7.92 -2.08
CA ASN A 135 -4.35 7.13 -2.66
C ASN A 135 -3.56 7.88 -3.76
N GLY A 136 -3.82 9.18 -3.91
CA GLY A 136 -3.24 9.99 -4.98
C GLY A 136 -1.71 9.98 -5.05
N MET A 137 -1.03 9.72 -3.92
CA MET A 137 0.44 9.61 -3.87
C MET A 137 0.91 8.29 -4.50
N ALA A 138 0.30 7.18 -4.14
CA ALA A 138 0.60 5.88 -4.72
C ALA A 138 0.26 5.86 -6.22
N GLU A 139 -0.88 6.44 -6.61
CA GLU A 139 -1.26 6.58 -8.03
C GLU A 139 -0.26 7.42 -8.82
N ALA A 140 0.24 8.52 -8.24
CA ALA A 140 1.26 9.36 -8.88
C ALA A 140 2.58 8.61 -9.06
N PHE A 141 3.00 7.82 -8.07
CA PHE A 141 4.17 6.96 -8.16
C PHE A 141 3.99 5.91 -9.27
N VAL A 142 2.87 5.18 -9.29
CA VAL A 142 2.57 4.18 -10.33
C VAL A 142 2.62 4.80 -11.73
N ARG A 143 2.05 6.01 -11.89
CA ARG A 143 2.08 6.75 -13.16
C ARG A 143 3.51 7.07 -13.59
N THR A 144 4.34 7.56 -12.66
CA THR A 144 5.76 7.86 -12.90
C THR A 144 6.53 6.59 -13.24
N LEU A 145 6.38 5.52 -12.47
CA LEU A 145 7.06 4.25 -12.71
C LEU A 145 6.71 3.68 -14.09
N LYS A 146 5.43 3.69 -14.45
CA LYS A 146 5.00 3.20 -15.77
C LYS A 146 5.48 4.09 -16.92
N ARG A 147 5.47 5.42 -16.75
CA ARG A 147 5.89 6.37 -17.80
C ARG A 147 7.39 6.37 -18.03
N ASP A 148 8.16 6.47 -16.94
CA ASP A 148 9.57 6.82 -17.00
C ASP A 148 10.49 5.60 -16.92
N TYR A 149 9.96 4.44 -16.51
CA TYR A 149 10.75 3.21 -16.39
C TYR A 149 10.19 2.06 -17.23
N VAL A 150 8.95 1.66 -17.03
CA VAL A 150 8.38 0.50 -17.75
C VAL A 150 8.32 0.74 -19.25
N ARG A 151 7.90 1.93 -19.69
CA ARG A 151 7.77 2.24 -21.13
C ARG A 151 9.09 2.46 -21.86
N VAL A 152 10.17 2.75 -21.15
CA VAL A 152 11.47 3.11 -21.74
C VAL A 152 12.52 2.01 -21.59
N ASN A 153 12.21 0.95 -20.84
CA ASN A 153 13.09 -0.20 -20.68
C ASN A 153 12.49 -1.45 -21.31
N PRO A 154 13.30 -2.42 -21.76
CA PRO A 154 12.80 -3.69 -22.26
C PRO A 154 12.06 -4.48 -21.18
N THR A 155 10.90 -5.04 -21.54
CA THR A 155 10.08 -5.89 -20.67
C THR A 155 9.80 -7.25 -21.33
N PRO A 156 10.83 -7.99 -21.82
CA PRO A 156 10.63 -9.21 -22.60
C PRO A 156 9.92 -10.31 -21.81
N ASP A 157 10.21 -10.44 -20.53
CA ASP A 157 9.69 -11.46 -19.61
C ASP A 157 9.66 -10.95 -18.16
N ALA A 158 9.00 -11.71 -17.29
CA ALA A 158 8.82 -11.36 -15.88
C ALA A 158 10.16 -11.31 -15.13
N ARG A 159 11.09 -12.19 -15.43
CA ARG A 159 12.40 -12.24 -14.79
C ARG A 159 13.17 -10.96 -15.03
N THR A 160 13.25 -10.51 -16.29
CA THR A 160 13.92 -9.26 -16.67
C THR A 160 13.31 -8.05 -15.96
N VAL A 161 11.97 -7.99 -15.87
CA VAL A 161 11.29 -6.89 -15.15
C VAL A 161 11.65 -6.91 -13.66
N ILE A 162 11.59 -8.08 -13.01
CA ILE A 162 11.91 -8.23 -11.58
C ILE A 162 13.36 -7.83 -11.29
N GLU A 163 14.31 -8.23 -12.15
CA GLU A 163 15.73 -7.86 -12.02
C GLU A 163 16.00 -6.36 -12.20
N GLN A 164 15.15 -5.64 -12.95
CA GLN A 164 15.27 -4.20 -13.18
C GLN A 164 14.66 -3.33 -12.06
N LEU A 165 13.65 -3.83 -11.33
CA LEU A 165 12.91 -3.07 -10.32
C LEU A 165 13.81 -2.40 -9.27
N PRO A 166 14.81 -3.06 -8.65
CA PRO A 166 15.65 -2.42 -7.64
C PRO A 166 16.37 -1.18 -8.21
N ARG A 167 16.88 -1.27 -9.44
CA ARG A 167 17.55 -0.15 -10.12
C ARG A 167 16.58 1.00 -10.43
N TRP A 168 15.35 0.68 -10.86
CA TRP A 168 14.34 1.70 -11.13
C TRP A 168 13.96 2.47 -9.88
N LEU A 169 13.75 1.76 -8.77
CA LEU A 169 13.39 2.37 -7.48
C LEU A 169 14.55 3.20 -6.91
N THR A 170 15.79 2.70 -7.01
CA THR A 170 16.98 3.48 -6.61
C THR A 170 17.13 4.76 -7.41
N HIS A 171 16.83 4.73 -8.72
CA HIS A 171 16.91 5.93 -9.57
C HIS A 171 15.74 6.90 -9.35
N TYR A 172 14.58 6.37 -8.91
CA TYR A 172 13.40 7.19 -8.56
C TYR A 172 13.66 8.04 -7.32
N ASN A 173 14.36 7.51 -6.31
CA ASN A 173 14.73 8.18 -5.06
C ASN A 173 15.84 9.21 -5.27
#